data_94cb6b9925c1065c51218706a4e6b9f5
#
_entry.id   94cb6b9925c1065c51218706a4e6b9f5
#
_cell.length_a   1.000
_cell.length_b   1.000
_cell.length_c   1.000
_cell.angle_alpha   90.00
_cell.angle_beta   90.00
_cell.angle_gamma   90.00
#
_symmetry.space_group_name_H-M   'P 1'
#
loop_
_entity.id
_entity.type
_entity.pdbx_description
1 polymer ?
#
loop_
_entity_poly.entity_id
_entity_poly.type
_entity_poly.pdbx_seq_one_letter_code
_entity_poly.pdbx_strand_id
1 'polypeptide(L)'
;MTFRSLHPESVRGRQAEARRNDLVVLEAARDVFTALGADAPISAVAERAGVGMGTLYRRYGSKTELLQHLCVLAMEQAVAAADDALRADDPWAGLAGYIRACVELRSGALAALAGQIETTAEMRAMARRSAARLGEIVARAHRDGSLRPDVTALDVTWLIEQFSRRPPDPVEPDEERNVRARLVAIALDGLRTQAGQALPGRPPSRARYVRRWSRTP
;
A
#
# COMPACT_ATOMS: atom_id res chain seq x y z
N MET A 1 -21.63 -41.05 -24.88
CA MET A 1 -21.39 -39.96 -23.93
C MET A 1 -19.94 -39.51 -24.07
N THR A 2 -19.72 -38.35 -24.74
CA THR A 2 -18.38 -37.86 -25.10
C THR A 2 -17.93 -36.87 -24.06
N PHE A 3 -16.98 -37.25 -23.22
CA PHE A 3 -16.32 -36.33 -22.29
C PHE A 3 -15.47 -35.30 -23.07
N ARG A 4 -15.94 -34.06 -23.11
CA ARG A 4 -15.22 -32.95 -23.73
C ARG A 4 -14.07 -32.56 -22.79
N SER A 5 -12.88 -33.05 -23.09
CA SER A 5 -11.63 -32.71 -22.39
C SER A 5 -11.39 -31.22 -22.51
N LEU A 6 -11.43 -30.50 -21.40
CA LEU A 6 -11.06 -29.07 -21.34
C LEU A 6 -9.57 -28.96 -21.51
N HIS A 7 -9.10 -28.32 -22.58
CA HIS A 7 -7.70 -28.09 -22.87
C HIS A 7 -7.04 -27.28 -21.72
N PRO A 8 -5.87 -27.70 -21.18
CA PRO A 8 -5.18 -27.02 -20.08
C PRO A 8 -4.78 -25.57 -20.39
N GLU A 9 -4.59 -25.21 -21.66
CA GLU A 9 -4.34 -23.84 -22.11
C GLU A 9 -5.52 -22.90 -21.90
N SER A 10 -6.76 -23.39 -22.08
CA SER A 10 -7.98 -22.60 -21.87
C SER A 10 -8.24 -22.31 -20.37
N VAL A 11 -7.73 -23.16 -19.48
CA VAL A 11 -7.82 -22.96 -18.03
C VAL A 11 -6.81 -21.90 -17.56
N ARG A 12 -5.58 -21.97 -18.06
CA ARG A 12 -4.54 -20.97 -17.77
C ARG A 12 -4.91 -19.57 -18.29
N GLY A 13 -5.46 -19.49 -19.49
CA GLY A 13 -5.94 -18.24 -20.09
C GLY A 13 -7.04 -17.59 -19.25
N ARG A 14 -8.05 -18.36 -18.84
CA ARG A 14 -9.15 -17.88 -17.98
C ARG A 14 -8.69 -17.46 -16.59
N GLN A 15 -7.73 -18.17 -16.00
CA GLN A 15 -7.14 -17.77 -14.71
C GLN A 15 -6.32 -16.48 -14.82
N ALA A 16 -5.56 -16.29 -15.90
CA ALA A 16 -4.81 -15.07 -16.14
C ALA A 16 -5.75 -13.87 -16.40
N GLU A 17 -6.84 -14.08 -17.12
CA GLU A 17 -7.87 -13.07 -17.35
C GLU A 17 -8.61 -12.71 -16.05
N ALA A 18 -8.97 -13.71 -15.24
CA ALA A 18 -9.59 -13.50 -13.95
C ALA A 18 -8.69 -12.66 -13.02
N ARG A 19 -7.38 -12.96 -12.98
CA ARG A 19 -6.40 -12.18 -12.19
C ARG A 19 -6.26 -10.75 -12.69
N ARG A 20 -6.25 -10.52 -14.02
CA ARG A 20 -6.21 -9.15 -14.57
C ARG A 20 -7.45 -8.37 -14.20
N ASN A 21 -8.64 -8.98 -14.31
CA ASN A 21 -9.89 -8.35 -13.92
C ASN A 21 -9.94 -8.02 -12.43
N ASP A 22 -9.29 -8.84 -11.57
CA ASP A 22 -9.15 -8.55 -10.15
C ASP A 22 -8.32 -7.30 -9.89
N LEU A 23 -7.18 -7.19 -10.55
CA LEU A 23 -6.33 -6.02 -10.38
C LEU A 23 -7.08 -4.74 -10.77
N VAL A 24 -7.82 -4.76 -11.88
CA VAL A 24 -8.64 -3.61 -12.32
C VAL A 24 -9.70 -3.24 -11.27
N VAL A 25 -10.40 -4.24 -10.70
CA VAL A 25 -11.38 -3.99 -9.64
C VAL A 25 -10.72 -3.43 -8.37
N LEU A 26 -9.57 -3.98 -7.97
CA LEU A 26 -8.88 -3.54 -6.76
C LEU A 26 -8.26 -2.14 -6.92
N GLU A 27 -7.77 -1.79 -8.10
CA GLU A 27 -7.32 -0.43 -8.41
C GLU A 27 -8.49 0.56 -8.38
N ALA A 28 -9.62 0.22 -9.02
CA ALA A 28 -10.82 1.03 -8.99
C ALA A 28 -11.35 1.20 -7.55
N ALA A 29 -11.36 0.13 -6.75
CA ALA A 29 -11.76 0.17 -5.34
C ALA A 29 -10.83 1.06 -4.52
N ARG A 30 -9.50 0.95 -4.71
CA ARG A 30 -8.52 1.82 -4.06
C ARG A 30 -8.79 3.28 -4.38
N ASP A 31 -8.98 3.60 -5.65
CA ASP A 31 -9.24 4.98 -6.08
C ASP A 31 -10.54 5.55 -5.47
N VAL A 32 -11.63 4.78 -5.55
CA VAL A 32 -12.93 5.22 -5.04
C VAL A 32 -12.90 5.41 -3.52
N PHE A 33 -12.39 4.41 -2.78
CA PHE A 33 -12.42 4.47 -1.32
C PHE A 33 -11.39 5.43 -0.73
N THR A 34 -10.27 5.70 -1.42
CA THR A 34 -9.34 6.73 -0.94
C THR A 34 -9.81 8.14 -1.24
N ALA A 35 -10.63 8.34 -2.27
CA ALA A 35 -11.20 9.64 -2.61
C ALA A 35 -12.46 9.96 -1.82
N LEU A 36 -13.36 8.98 -1.63
CA LEU A 36 -14.71 9.17 -1.09
C LEU A 36 -14.91 8.57 0.31
N GLY A 37 -13.89 7.89 0.86
CA GLY A 37 -13.99 7.19 2.15
C GLY A 37 -14.60 5.80 2.06
N ALA A 38 -14.66 5.10 3.22
CA ALA A 38 -15.23 3.75 3.31
C ALA A 38 -16.74 3.71 3.03
N ASP A 39 -17.44 4.81 3.19
CA ASP A 39 -18.88 4.90 2.92
C ASP A 39 -19.26 4.99 1.44
N ALA A 40 -18.27 5.21 0.55
CA ALA A 40 -18.50 5.26 -0.89
C ALA A 40 -19.34 4.06 -1.37
N PRO A 41 -20.31 4.25 -2.28
CA PRO A 41 -21.13 3.16 -2.78
C PRO A 41 -20.30 2.20 -3.63
N ILE A 42 -20.53 0.89 -3.47
CA ILE A 42 -19.83 -0.14 -4.25
C ILE A 42 -20.14 -0.04 -5.76
N SER A 43 -21.26 0.58 -6.12
CA SER A 43 -21.59 0.90 -7.52
C SER A 43 -20.58 1.81 -8.18
N ALA A 44 -20.00 2.76 -7.43
CA ALA A 44 -18.93 3.60 -7.96
C ALA A 44 -17.65 2.80 -8.29
N VAL A 45 -17.38 1.74 -7.52
CA VAL A 45 -16.29 0.81 -7.84
C VAL A 45 -16.62 0.01 -9.12
N ALA A 46 -17.85 -0.50 -9.24
CA ALA A 46 -18.30 -1.25 -10.43
C ALA A 46 -18.18 -0.40 -11.70
N GLU A 47 -18.69 0.82 -11.65
CA GLU A 47 -18.65 1.80 -12.74
C GLU A 47 -17.20 2.11 -13.15
N ARG A 48 -16.35 2.44 -12.17
CA ARG A 48 -14.93 2.77 -12.42
C ARG A 48 -14.13 1.58 -12.97
N ALA A 49 -14.46 0.36 -12.53
CA ALA A 49 -13.82 -0.87 -13.00
C ALA A 49 -14.38 -1.38 -14.33
N GLY A 50 -15.50 -0.82 -14.81
CA GLY A 50 -16.18 -1.30 -16.00
C GLY A 50 -16.79 -2.72 -15.84
N VAL A 51 -17.19 -3.11 -14.60
CA VAL A 51 -17.75 -4.43 -14.32
C VAL A 51 -19.18 -4.35 -13.78
N GLY A 52 -19.95 -5.41 -13.95
CA GLY A 52 -21.30 -5.48 -13.38
C GLY A 52 -21.28 -5.72 -11.86
N MET A 53 -22.27 -5.16 -11.15
CA MET A 53 -22.45 -5.33 -9.69
C MET A 53 -22.49 -6.81 -9.27
N GLY A 54 -23.16 -7.66 -10.05
CA GLY A 54 -23.20 -9.11 -9.77
C GLY A 54 -21.84 -9.79 -9.83
N THR A 55 -20.90 -9.26 -10.63
CA THR A 55 -19.52 -9.75 -10.67
C THR A 55 -18.77 -9.41 -9.40
N LEU A 56 -18.92 -8.18 -8.87
CA LEU A 56 -18.32 -7.77 -7.62
C LEU A 56 -18.82 -8.60 -6.43
N TYR A 57 -20.14 -8.70 -6.26
CA TYR A 57 -20.72 -9.44 -5.14
C TYR A 57 -20.44 -10.93 -5.18
N ARG A 58 -20.43 -11.54 -6.37
CA ARG A 58 -20.05 -12.96 -6.52
C ARG A 58 -18.60 -13.22 -6.08
N ARG A 59 -17.71 -12.22 -6.23
CA ARG A 59 -16.30 -12.38 -5.97
C ARG A 59 -15.89 -12.01 -4.55
N TYR A 60 -16.44 -10.91 -4.02
CA TYR A 60 -16.03 -10.35 -2.73
C TYR A 60 -17.11 -10.48 -1.66
N GLY A 61 -18.29 -11.02 -1.98
CA GLY A 61 -19.38 -11.19 -1.03
C GLY A 61 -20.01 -9.88 -0.55
N SER A 62 -19.22 -8.98 -0.01
CA SER A 62 -19.67 -7.70 0.51
C SER A 62 -18.67 -6.57 0.23
N LYS A 63 -19.12 -5.32 0.43
CA LYS A 63 -18.25 -4.13 0.40
C LYS A 63 -17.16 -4.20 1.49
N THR A 64 -17.51 -4.65 2.67
CA THR A 64 -16.57 -4.82 3.79
C THR A 64 -15.48 -5.82 3.43
N GLU A 65 -15.82 -6.96 2.88
CA GLU A 65 -14.84 -7.97 2.44
C GLU A 65 -13.95 -7.45 1.32
N LEU A 66 -14.49 -6.69 0.35
CA LEU A 66 -13.68 -6.03 -0.68
C LEU A 66 -12.65 -5.07 -0.05
N LEU A 67 -13.05 -4.25 0.91
CA LEU A 67 -12.16 -3.33 1.62
C LEU A 67 -11.08 -4.05 2.42
N GLN A 68 -11.45 -5.11 3.14
CA GLN A 68 -10.52 -5.94 3.90
C GLN A 68 -9.50 -6.62 2.98
N HIS A 69 -9.97 -7.19 1.86
CA HIS A 69 -9.10 -7.81 0.86
C HIS A 69 -8.13 -6.79 0.24
N LEU A 70 -8.59 -5.59 -0.07
CA LEU A 70 -7.77 -4.51 -0.59
C LEU A 70 -6.66 -4.11 0.41
N CYS A 71 -6.98 -4.05 1.71
CA CYS A 71 -5.99 -3.77 2.75
C CYS A 71 -4.95 -4.88 2.88
N VAL A 72 -5.35 -6.15 2.82
CA VAL A 72 -4.42 -7.30 2.85
C VAL A 72 -3.49 -7.24 1.66
N LEU A 73 -4.02 -7.06 0.44
CA LEU A 73 -3.22 -6.98 -0.78
C LEU A 73 -2.18 -5.85 -0.73
N ALA A 74 -2.57 -4.66 -0.24
CA ALA A 74 -1.64 -3.54 -0.11
C ALA A 74 -0.48 -3.86 0.86
N MET A 75 -0.77 -4.57 1.95
CA MET A 75 0.25 -5.01 2.90
C MET A 75 1.13 -6.14 2.33
N GLU A 76 0.58 -7.06 1.55
CA GLU A 76 1.35 -8.09 0.84
C GLU A 76 2.33 -7.47 -0.16
N GLN A 77 1.87 -6.49 -0.93
CA GLN A 77 2.72 -5.73 -1.85
C GLN A 77 3.86 -5.01 -1.11
N ALA A 78 3.56 -4.40 0.05
CA ALA A 78 4.57 -3.76 0.87
C ALA A 78 5.57 -4.77 1.45
N VAL A 79 5.14 -5.98 1.85
CA VAL A 79 6.02 -7.05 2.31
C VAL A 79 6.91 -7.53 1.17
N ALA A 80 6.39 -7.72 -0.04
CA ALA A 80 7.19 -8.12 -1.19
C ALA A 80 8.26 -7.06 -1.52
N ALA A 81 7.89 -5.78 -1.53
CA ALA A 81 8.83 -4.68 -1.71
C ALA A 81 9.91 -4.63 -0.60
N ALA A 82 9.53 -4.97 0.64
CA ALA A 82 10.47 -5.05 1.75
C ALA A 82 11.42 -6.24 1.63
N ASP A 83 10.94 -7.38 1.18
CA ASP A 83 11.79 -8.56 0.92
C ASP A 83 12.80 -8.27 -0.20
N ASP A 84 12.42 -7.51 -1.24
CA ASP A 84 13.35 -7.03 -2.29
C ASP A 84 14.39 -6.05 -1.71
N ALA A 85 13.96 -5.10 -0.89
CA ALA A 85 14.85 -4.14 -0.23
C ALA A 85 15.88 -4.81 0.68
N LEU A 86 15.50 -5.88 1.38
CA LEU A 86 16.39 -6.63 2.27
C LEU A 86 17.43 -7.46 1.50
N ARG A 87 17.18 -7.78 0.21
CA ARG A 87 18.15 -8.45 -0.66
C ARG A 87 19.16 -7.49 -1.31
N ALA A 88 18.90 -6.19 -1.27
CA ALA A 88 19.82 -5.21 -1.83
C ALA A 88 21.15 -5.20 -1.05
N ASP A 89 22.29 -5.16 -1.75
CA ASP A 89 23.61 -5.10 -1.11
C ASP A 89 23.80 -3.79 -0.36
N ASP A 90 23.41 -2.66 -0.97
CA ASP A 90 23.44 -1.33 -0.37
C ASP A 90 22.18 -1.09 0.48
N PRO A 91 22.33 -0.92 1.82
CA PRO A 91 21.22 -0.68 2.73
C PRO A 91 20.41 0.57 2.41
N TRP A 92 21.06 1.64 1.94
CA TRP A 92 20.38 2.85 1.53
C TRP A 92 19.56 2.66 0.25
N ALA A 93 20.14 2.02 -0.75
CA ALA A 93 19.41 1.71 -1.99
C ALA A 93 18.19 0.83 -1.70
N GLY A 94 18.32 -0.13 -0.77
CA GLY A 94 17.21 -0.96 -0.28
C GLY A 94 16.09 -0.13 0.34
N LEU A 95 16.41 0.74 1.30
CA LEU A 95 15.40 1.61 1.96
C LEU A 95 14.74 2.56 0.96
N ALA A 96 15.54 3.22 0.12
CA ALA A 96 15.02 4.14 -0.89
C ALA A 96 14.14 3.43 -1.94
N GLY A 97 14.54 2.22 -2.36
CA GLY A 97 13.75 1.36 -3.25
C GLY A 97 12.41 0.97 -2.64
N TYR A 98 12.42 0.55 -1.37
CA TYR A 98 11.19 0.24 -0.63
C TYR A 98 10.22 1.42 -0.58
N ILE A 99 10.71 2.61 -0.20
CA ILE A 99 9.88 3.81 -0.12
C ILE A 99 9.26 4.13 -1.49
N ARG A 100 10.08 4.13 -2.56
CA ARG A 100 9.58 4.39 -3.93
C ARG A 100 8.53 3.37 -4.35
N ALA A 101 8.78 2.08 -4.17
CA ALA A 101 7.84 1.02 -4.51
C ALA A 101 6.51 1.15 -3.76
N CYS A 102 6.54 1.40 -2.45
CA CYS A 102 5.33 1.59 -1.66
C CYS A 102 4.53 2.83 -2.07
N VAL A 103 5.20 3.92 -2.45
CA VAL A 103 4.54 5.15 -2.92
C VAL A 103 3.93 4.93 -4.31
N GLU A 104 4.64 4.27 -5.23
CA GLU A 104 4.14 3.96 -6.57
C GLU A 104 2.93 3.02 -6.52
N LEU A 105 3.00 1.97 -5.72
CA LEU A 105 1.88 1.06 -5.44
C LEU A 105 0.75 1.72 -4.63
N ARG A 106 0.95 2.96 -4.17
CA ARG A 106 0.00 3.69 -3.31
C ARG A 106 -0.43 2.87 -2.09
N SER A 107 0.46 2.06 -1.54
CA SER A 107 0.16 1.16 -0.42
C SER A 107 -0.27 1.90 0.85
N GLY A 108 0.22 3.12 1.05
CA GLY A 108 -0.16 3.99 2.17
C GLY A 108 -1.50 4.70 2.02
N ALA A 109 -2.11 4.72 0.82
CA ALA A 109 -3.36 5.45 0.56
C ALA A 109 -4.54 4.95 1.41
N LEU A 110 -4.58 3.64 1.68
CA LEU A 110 -5.63 3.01 2.49
C LEU A 110 -5.59 3.37 3.99
N ALA A 111 -4.53 4.04 4.44
CA ALA A 111 -4.47 4.57 5.81
C ALA A 111 -5.58 5.59 6.11
N ALA A 112 -6.16 6.21 5.08
CA ALA A 112 -7.34 7.06 5.21
C ALA A 112 -8.58 6.30 5.72
N LEU A 113 -8.63 4.97 5.51
CA LEU A 113 -9.73 4.11 5.95
C LEU A 113 -9.57 3.58 7.38
N ALA A 114 -8.48 3.95 8.06
CA ALA A 114 -8.22 3.52 9.44
C ALA A 114 -9.37 3.98 10.36
N GLY A 115 -9.92 3.03 11.12
CA GLY A 115 -11.07 3.27 12.00
C GLY A 115 -12.43 3.31 11.30
N GLN A 116 -12.50 3.08 9.99
CA GLN A 116 -13.74 3.01 9.21
C GLN A 116 -14.09 1.58 8.78
N ILE A 117 -13.17 0.64 8.94
CA ILE A 117 -13.38 -0.78 8.62
C ILE A 117 -12.98 -1.66 9.80
N GLU A 118 -13.70 -2.76 9.99
CA GLU A 118 -13.34 -3.76 10.97
C GLU A 118 -12.07 -4.52 10.54
N THR A 119 -11.08 -4.60 11.44
CA THR A 119 -9.82 -5.29 11.16
C THR A 119 -9.91 -6.77 11.46
N THR A 120 -9.60 -7.62 10.49
CA THR A 120 -9.56 -9.08 10.65
C THR A 120 -8.27 -9.54 11.36
N ALA A 121 -8.25 -10.81 11.80
CA ALA A 121 -7.04 -11.44 12.32
C ALA A 121 -5.92 -11.48 11.27
N GLU A 122 -6.28 -11.73 10.01
CA GLU A 122 -5.37 -11.75 8.86
C GLU A 122 -4.75 -10.36 8.62
N MET A 123 -5.56 -9.30 8.57
CA MET A 123 -5.06 -7.93 8.45
C MET A 123 -4.07 -7.59 9.56
N ARG A 124 -4.38 -7.97 10.81
CA ARG A 124 -3.47 -7.73 11.95
C ARG A 124 -2.16 -8.52 11.82
N ALA A 125 -2.21 -9.76 11.35
CA ALA A 125 -1.02 -10.59 11.13
C ALA A 125 -0.14 -9.99 10.02
N MET A 126 -0.75 -9.59 8.91
CA MET A 126 -0.05 -8.96 7.79
C MET A 126 0.56 -7.60 8.15
N ALA A 127 -0.16 -6.79 8.93
CA ALA A 127 0.36 -5.51 9.44
C ALA A 127 1.58 -5.69 10.35
N ARG A 128 1.58 -6.73 11.21
CA ARG A 128 2.76 -7.05 12.03
C ARG A 128 3.94 -7.48 11.17
N ARG A 129 3.70 -8.33 10.15
CA ARG A 129 4.76 -8.78 9.22
C ARG A 129 5.36 -7.61 8.46
N SER A 130 4.53 -6.74 7.89
CA SER A 130 4.97 -5.53 7.17
C SER A 130 5.79 -4.60 8.07
N ALA A 131 5.32 -4.35 9.29
CA ALA A 131 6.04 -3.51 10.26
C ALA A 131 7.39 -4.12 10.69
N ALA A 132 7.48 -5.44 10.85
CA ALA A 132 8.72 -6.12 11.18
C ALA A 132 9.75 -5.98 10.04
N ARG A 133 9.34 -6.21 8.79
CA ARG A 133 10.20 -6.06 7.62
C ARG A 133 10.74 -4.62 7.46
N LEU A 134 9.87 -3.63 7.61
CA LEU A 134 10.31 -2.24 7.59
C LEU A 134 11.29 -1.94 8.73
N GLY A 135 11.04 -2.49 9.94
CA GLY A 135 11.97 -2.37 11.06
C GLY A 135 13.36 -2.93 10.73
N GLU A 136 13.44 -4.08 10.04
CA GLU A 136 14.70 -4.68 9.59
C GLU A 136 15.43 -3.79 8.58
N ILE A 137 14.71 -3.22 7.59
CA ILE A 137 15.29 -2.31 6.58
C ILE A 137 15.88 -1.07 7.25
N VAL A 138 15.11 -0.43 8.15
CA VAL A 138 15.54 0.76 8.88
C VAL A 138 16.75 0.45 9.75
N ALA A 139 16.75 -0.67 10.48
CA ALA A 139 17.88 -1.08 11.30
C ALA A 139 19.13 -1.36 10.48
N ARG A 140 19.01 -1.89 9.25
CA ARG A 140 20.14 -2.06 8.33
C ARG A 140 20.74 -0.73 7.92
N ALA A 141 19.90 0.22 7.50
CA ALA A 141 20.36 1.55 7.08
C ALA A 141 20.96 2.38 8.24
N HIS A 142 20.49 2.18 9.49
CA HIS A 142 21.11 2.77 10.67
C HIS A 142 22.49 2.18 10.96
N ARG A 143 22.64 0.84 10.90
CA ARG A 143 23.95 0.19 11.15
C ARG A 143 24.99 0.57 10.09
N ASP A 144 24.55 0.79 8.87
CA ASP A 144 25.40 1.26 7.77
C ASP A 144 25.77 2.75 7.91
N GLY A 145 25.05 3.49 8.73
CA GLY A 145 25.24 4.93 8.90
C GLY A 145 24.65 5.77 7.77
N SER A 146 23.92 5.19 6.84
CA SER A 146 23.33 5.90 5.68
C SER A 146 22.01 6.59 6.02
N LEU A 147 21.26 6.08 7.01
CA LEU A 147 20.04 6.70 7.51
C LEU A 147 20.34 7.50 8.77
N ARG A 148 19.83 8.72 8.85
CA ARG A 148 19.97 9.57 10.02
C ARG A 148 19.38 8.92 11.28
N PRO A 149 20.03 9.05 12.48
CA PRO A 149 19.72 8.27 13.67
C PRO A 149 18.38 8.64 14.33
N ASP A 150 17.83 9.81 14.04
CA ASP A 150 16.57 10.31 14.60
C ASP A 150 15.32 9.93 13.78
N VAL A 151 15.47 9.17 12.66
CA VAL A 151 14.37 8.63 11.86
C VAL A 151 14.00 7.23 12.31
N THR A 152 12.72 6.98 12.51
CA THR A 152 12.18 5.66 12.87
C THR A 152 11.41 5.00 11.71
N ALA A 153 11.11 3.71 11.83
CA ALA A 153 10.25 3.00 10.88
C ALA A 153 8.85 3.63 10.76
N LEU A 154 8.36 4.27 11.84
CA LEU A 154 7.07 4.97 11.78
C LEU A 154 7.14 6.28 11.02
N ASP A 155 8.26 7.01 11.05
CA ASP A 155 8.45 8.18 10.22
C ASP A 155 8.38 7.80 8.74
N VAL A 156 9.04 6.70 8.35
CA VAL A 156 8.98 6.14 7.00
C VAL A 156 7.54 5.74 6.64
N THR A 157 6.81 5.09 7.55
CA THR A 157 5.41 4.72 7.33
C THR A 157 4.54 5.95 7.05
N TRP A 158 4.64 6.99 7.89
CA TRP A 158 3.88 8.22 7.71
C TRP A 158 4.25 8.96 6.41
N LEU A 159 5.53 8.95 6.05
CA LEU A 159 5.99 9.54 4.80
C LEU A 159 5.37 8.83 3.60
N ILE A 160 5.37 7.49 3.58
CA ILE A 160 4.71 6.70 2.55
C ILE A 160 3.20 7.01 2.51
N GLU A 161 2.53 7.10 3.66
CA GLU A 161 1.10 7.46 3.72
C GLU A 161 0.83 8.82 3.07
N GLN A 162 1.65 9.83 3.35
CA GLN A 162 1.47 11.17 2.78
C GLN A 162 1.66 11.18 1.27
N PHE A 163 2.73 10.57 0.76
CA PHE A 163 3.01 10.54 -0.68
C PHE A 163 2.12 9.58 -1.48
N SER A 164 1.40 8.68 -0.80
CA SER A 164 0.43 7.78 -1.45
C SER A 164 -0.94 8.44 -1.67
N ARG A 165 -1.19 9.61 -1.11
CA ARG A 165 -2.46 10.34 -1.28
C ARG A 165 -2.54 10.94 -2.68
N ARG A 166 -3.76 11.03 -3.23
CA ARG A 166 -4.03 11.81 -4.43
C ARG A 166 -4.10 13.29 -4.08
N PRO A 167 -3.63 14.18 -4.97
CA PRO A 167 -3.90 15.60 -4.83
C PRO A 167 -5.43 15.86 -4.88
N PRO A 168 -5.92 16.91 -4.19
CA PRO A 168 -7.34 17.23 -4.16
C PRO A 168 -7.86 17.69 -5.53
N ASP A 169 -7.01 18.34 -6.32
CA ASP A 169 -7.36 18.82 -7.64
C ASP A 169 -6.98 17.80 -8.73
N PRO A 170 -7.78 17.71 -9.81
CA PRO A 170 -7.43 16.88 -10.95
C PRO A 170 -6.13 17.37 -11.59
N VAL A 171 -5.14 16.49 -11.68
CA VAL A 171 -3.86 16.71 -12.35
C VAL A 171 -3.70 15.61 -13.40
N GLU A 172 -3.06 15.93 -14.52
CA GLU A 172 -2.72 14.94 -15.52
C GLU A 172 -1.85 13.83 -14.91
N PRO A 173 -2.12 12.54 -15.21
CA PRO A 173 -1.47 11.40 -14.54
C PRO A 173 0.06 11.43 -14.61
N ASP A 174 0.63 11.92 -15.71
CA ASP A 174 2.08 12.04 -15.89
C ASP A 174 2.67 13.14 -15.03
N GLU A 175 1.98 14.28 -14.92
CA GLU A 175 2.38 15.38 -14.06
C GLU A 175 2.30 14.97 -12.59
N GLU A 176 1.22 14.31 -12.18
CA GLU A 176 1.08 13.77 -10.82
C GLU A 176 2.24 12.82 -10.47
N ARG A 177 2.61 11.91 -11.38
CA ARG A 177 3.74 10.99 -11.17
C ARG A 177 5.07 11.74 -11.04
N ASN A 178 5.31 12.70 -11.91
CA ASN A 178 6.55 13.50 -11.90
C ASN A 178 6.69 14.31 -10.61
N VAL A 179 5.64 15.01 -10.19
CA VAL A 179 5.63 15.78 -8.94
C VAL A 179 5.87 14.85 -7.76
N ARG A 180 5.18 13.71 -7.68
CA ARG A 180 5.33 12.72 -6.61
C ARG A 180 6.76 12.16 -6.57
N ALA A 181 7.31 11.76 -7.70
CA ALA A 181 8.67 11.24 -7.79
C ALA A 181 9.72 12.27 -7.31
N ARG A 182 9.53 13.54 -7.68
CA ARG A 182 10.37 14.64 -7.26
C ARG A 182 10.29 14.88 -5.74
N LEU A 183 9.08 14.91 -5.18
CA LEU A 183 8.89 15.09 -3.73
C LEU A 183 9.47 13.92 -2.93
N VAL A 184 9.32 12.68 -3.42
CA VAL A 184 9.95 11.50 -2.81
C VAL A 184 11.47 11.62 -2.87
N ALA A 185 12.07 12.08 -3.97
CA ALA A 185 13.51 12.27 -4.05
C ALA A 185 14.02 13.30 -3.02
N ILE A 186 13.34 14.44 -2.89
CA ILE A 186 13.66 15.47 -1.87
C ILE A 186 13.56 14.88 -0.46
N ALA A 187 12.51 14.11 -0.17
CA ALA A 187 12.35 13.48 1.14
C ALA A 187 13.44 12.45 1.43
N LEU A 188 13.81 11.63 0.44
CA LEU A 188 14.90 10.66 0.56
C LEU A 188 16.24 11.34 0.87
N ASP A 189 16.53 12.46 0.22
CA ASP A 189 17.74 13.23 0.54
C ASP A 189 17.73 13.73 1.99
N GLY A 190 16.57 14.17 2.50
CA GLY A 190 16.37 14.58 3.89
C GLY A 190 16.48 13.44 4.92
N LEU A 191 16.30 12.19 4.51
CA LEU A 191 16.45 11.01 5.36
C LEU A 191 17.91 10.54 5.49
N ARG A 192 18.78 10.94 4.59
CA ARG A 192 20.21 10.56 4.65
C ARG A 192 20.89 11.15 5.86
N THR A 193 21.90 10.42 6.34
CA THR A 193 22.82 10.95 7.34
C THR A 193 23.54 12.17 6.76
N GLN A 194 23.28 13.32 7.35
CA GLN A 194 23.95 14.58 7.04
C GLN A 194 24.34 15.24 8.37
N ALA A 195 25.42 16.00 8.37
CA ALA A 195 25.76 16.88 9.49
C ALA A 195 24.73 18.02 9.51
N GLY A 196 23.62 17.83 10.18
CA GLY A 196 22.49 18.74 10.16
C GLY A 196 21.75 18.81 11.50
N GLN A 197 20.79 19.71 11.56
CA GLN A 197 19.94 19.89 12.73
C GLN A 197 19.06 18.65 12.96
N ALA A 198 18.89 18.26 14.23
CA ALA A 198 17.96 17.20 14.61
C ALA A 198 16.52 17.50 14.15
N LEU A 199 15.75 16.46 13.84
CA LEU A 199 14.34 16.61 13.50
C LEU A 199 13.56 17.21 14.68
N PRO A 200 12.59 18.09 14.41
CA PRO A 200 11.77 18.69 15.46
C PRO A 200 10.85 17.66 16.11
N GLY A 201 10.70 17.76 17.43
CA GLY A 201 9.75 16.95 18.18
C GLY A 201 10.22 15.53 18.48
N ARG A 202 9.25 14.66 18.79
CA ARG A 202 9.49 13.25 19.10
C ARG A 202 9.00 12.36 17.95
N PRO A 203 9.65 11.20 17.71
CA PRO A 203 9.18 10.24 16.75
C PRO A 203 7.72 9.84 16.97
N PRO A 204 6.98 9.46 15.91
CA PRO A 204 5.59 9.02 16.01
C PRO A 204 5.42 7.83 16.96
N SER A 205 4.34 7.83 17.76
CA SER A 205 4.05 6.76 18.71
C SER A 205 3.37 5.57 18.04
N ARG A 206 3.96 4.37 18.17
CA ARG A 206 3.37 3.11 17.69
C ARG A 206 1.99 2.87 18.31
N ALA A 207 1.81 3.15 19.59
CA ALA A 207 0.51 2.99 20.27
C ALA A 207 -0.58 3.88 19.64
N ARG A 208 -0.23 5.13 19.31
CA ARG A 208 -1.15 6.05 18.62
C ARG A 208 -1.46 5.57 17.19
N TYR A 209 -0.47 5.06 16.47
CA TYR A 209 -0.66 4.51 15.12
C TYR A 209 -1.62 3.33 15.13
N VAL A 210 -1.39 2.35 16.01
CA VAL A 210 -2.24 1.15 16.12
C VAL A 210 -3.67 1.51 16.51
N ARG A 211 -3.87 2.47 17.44
CA ARG A 211 -5.22 2.92 17.85
C ARG A 211 -6.06 3.50 16.70
N ARG A 212 -5.45 4.01 15.63
CA ARG A 212 -6.21 4.48 14.44
C ARG A 212 -7.00 3.34 13.79
N TRP A 213 -6.45 2.12 13.81
CA TRP A 213 -7.05 0.93 13.21
C TRP A 213 -7.97 0.16 14.17
N SER A 214 -7.88 0.42 15.46
CA SER A 214 -8.66 -0.26 16.50
C SER A 214 -9.97 0.47 16.86
N ARG A 215 -10.21 1.66 16.31
CA ARG A 215 -11.47 2.37 16.52
C ARG A 215 -12.50 1.77 15.59
N THR A 216 -13.43 0.98 16.17
CA THR A 216 -14.67 0.61 15.49
C THR A 216 -15.57 1.84 15.41
N PRO A 217 -16.25 2.06 14.29
CA PRO A 217 -17.20 3.16 14.14
C PRO A 217 -18.34 3.09 15.17
#